data_6158a200f5b2485e025b11c77b3964ca
#
_entry.id   6158a200f5b2485e025b11c77b3964ca
#
_cell.length_a   1.000
_cell.length_b   1.000
_cell.length_c   1.000
_cell.angle_alpha   90.00
_cell.angle_beta   90.00
_cell.angle_gamma   90.00
#
_symmetry.space_group_name_H-M   'P 1'
#
loop_
_entity.id
_entity.type
_entity.pdbx_description
1 polymer ?
#
loop_
_entity_poly.entity_id
_entity_poly.type
_entity_poly.pdbx_seq_one_letter_code
_entity_poly.pdbx_strand_id
1 'polypeptide(L)'
;MQVISFKNTILLKRGVWLTAAALIAFAVTPALIDGSLQRNPASSLFAVGILCAFFVYFLWKTQLHRLADEVMDCDDHLKVRRGRTEETIRFSNIATADVSTSSGIHRITVRLRQPTKLGTQIEFLPQASLWSNLSGVKRVATSLADRANQAKGGR
;
A
#
# COMPACT_ATOMS: atom_id res chain seq x y z
N MET A 1 18.09 -2.37 -14.59
CA MET A 1 16.65 -2.41 -14.27
C MET A 1 16.45 -3.24 -13.01
N GLN A 2 16.03 -2.63 -11.91
CA GLN A 2 15.90 -3.30 -10.60
C GLN A 2 14.51 -3.02 -10.03
N VAL A 3 13.83 -4.08 -9.53
CA VAL A 3 12.57 -3.93 -8.79
C VAL A 3 12.91 -3.45 -7.38
N ILE A 4 12.45 -2.25 -7.02
CA ILE A 4 12.69 -1.64 -5.71
C ILE A 4 11.48 -1.75 -4.78
N SER A 5 10.30 -2.05 -5.32
CA SER A 5 9.10 -2.29 -4.52
C SER A 5 8.97 -3.74 -4.08
N PHE A 6 8.20 -3.94 -3.03
CA PHE A 6 7.85 -5.27 -2.54
C PHE A 6 6.98 -6.01 -3.57
N LYS A 7 7.54 -7.08 -4.14
CA LYS A 7 6.93 -7.85 -5.25
C LYS A 7 5.54 -8.43 -4.93
N ASN A 8 5.20 -8.55 -3.66
CA ASN A 8 3.96 -9.16 -3.19
C ASN A 8 2.92 -8.16 -2.66
N THR A 9 3.01 -6.87 -3.02
CA THR A 9 2.02 -5.86 -2.59
C THR A 9 0.60 -6.25 -3.00
N ILE A 10 0.44 -6.89 -4.17
CA ILE A 10 -0.85 -7.43 -4.63
C ILE A 10 -1.34 -8.55 -3.72
N LEU A 11 -0.44 -9.46 -3.30
CA LEU A 11 -0.79 -10.54 -2.37
C LEU A 11 -1.17 -9.98 -0.99
N LEU A 12 -0.48 -8.95 -0.52
CA LEU A 12 -0.82 -8.27 0.72
C LEU A 12 -2.23 -7.66 0.64
N LYS A 13 -2.54 -6.95 -0.44
CA LYS A 13 -3.86 -6.38 -0.68
C LYS A 13 -4.95 -7.46 -0.73
N ARG A 14 -4.71 -8.57 -1.45
CA ARG A 14 -5.65 -9.70 -1.52
C ARG A 14 -5.76 -10.44 -0.20
N GLY A 15 -4.64 -10.64 0.50
CA GLY A 15 -4.59 -11.31 1.81
C GLY A 15 -5.48 -10.61 2.84
N VAL A 16 -5.47 -9.28 2.87
CA VAL A 16 -6.34 -8.50 3.76
C VAL A 16 -7.82 -8.76 3.48
N TRP A 17 -8.23 -8.88 2.21
CA TRP A 17 -9.61 -9.21 1.87
C TRP A 17 -9.98 -10.66 2.22
N LEU A 18 -9.05 -11.60 2.04
CA LEU A 18 -9.28 -13.02 2.40
C LEU A 18 -9.40 -13.19 3.92
N THR A 19 -8.56 -12.51 4.70
CA THR A 19 -8.67 -12.54 6.17
C THR A 19 -9.97 -11.92 6.66
N ALA A 20 -10.45 -10.86 6.01
CA ALA A 20 -11.76 -10.30 6.33
C ALA A 20 -12.90 -11.26 6.05
N ALA A 21 -12.90 -11.87 4.88
CA ALA A 21 -13.93 -12.86 4.51
C ALA A 21 -13.93 -14.05 5.48
N ALA A 22 -12.73 -14.52 5.88
CA ALA A 22 -12.58 -15.60 6.86
C ALA A 22 -13.11 -15.21 8.24
N LEU A 23 -12.83 -13.99 8.72
CA LEU A 23 -13.32 -13.50 10.00
C LEU A 23 -14.85 -13.35 10.01
N ILE A 24 -15.42 -12.83 8.92
CA ILE A 24 -16.88 -12.72 8.79
C ILE A 24 -17.51 -14.12 8.77
N ALA A 25 -16.96 -15.05 7.98
CA ALA A 25 -17.44 -16.42 7.96
C ALA A 25 -17.36 -17.07 9.34
N PHE A 26 -16.24 -16.91 10.05
CA PHE A 26 -16.05 -17.43 11.40
C PHE A 26 -17.05 -16.85 12.40
N ALA A 27 -17.40 -15.58 12.29
CA ALA A 27 -18.38 -14.91 13.17
C ALA A 27 -19.83 -15.35 12.87
N VAL A 28 -20.15 -15.64 11.61
CA VAL A 28 -21.52 -16.00 11.19
C VAL A 28 -21.80 -17.49 11.35
N THR A 29 -20.80 -18.36 11.13
CA THR A 29 -20.97 -19.81 11.15
C THR A 29 -21.57 -20.36 12.48
N PRO A 30 -21.06 -19.98 13.68
CA PRO A 30 -21.66 -20.43 14.93
C PRO A 30 -23.13 -20.03 15.06
N ALA A 31 -23.42 -18.76 14.69
CA ALA A 31 -24.77 -18.22 14.78
C ALA A 31 -25.78 -18.94 13.86
N LEU A 32 -25.31 -19.49 12.73
CA LEU A 32 -26.12 -20.33 11.85
C LEU A 32 -26.33 -21.73 12.42
N ILE A 33 -25.27 -22.33 13.00
CA ILE A 33 -25.33 -23.69 13.55
C ILE A 33 -26.24 -23.75 14.79
N ASP A 34 -26.09 -22.77 15.70
CA ASP A 34 -26.84 -22.74 16.96
C ASP A 34 -28.26 -22.17 16.80
N GLY A 35 -28.65 -21.76 15.61
CA GLY A 35 -29.96 -21.14 15.35
C GLY A 35 -30.16 -19.80 16.06
N SER A 36 -29.10 -19.20 16.60
CA SER A 36 -29.18 -17.92 17.31
C SER A 36 -29.58 -16.77 16.39
N LEU A 37 -29.27 -16.88 15.09
CA LEU A 37 -29.74 -15.98 14.05
C LEU A 37 -31.26 -15.94 13.92
N GLN A 38 -31.93 -17.09 14.13
CA GLN A 38 -33.38 -17.18 14.11
C GLN A 38 -34.02 -16.75 15.42
N ARG A 39 -33.36 -16.99 16.56
CA ARG A 39 -33.86 -16.60 17.88
C ARG A 39 -33.67 -15.12 18.20
N ASN A 40 -32.57 -14.52 17.77
CA ASN A 40 -32.25 -13.13 18.06
C ASN A 40 -31.45 -12.48 16.88
N PRO A 41 -32.12 -12.23 15.74
CA PRO A 41 -31.46 -11.74 14.55
C PRO A 41 -30.80 -10.38 14.75
N ALA A 42 -31.37 -9.55 15.63
CA ALA A 42 -30.83 -8.20 15.89
C ALA A 42 -29.43 -8.23 16.51
N SER A 43 -29.18 -9.10 17.50
CA SER A 43 -27.87 -9.20 18.16
C SER A 43 -26.78 -9.75 17.23
N SER A 44 -27.14 -10.72 16.41
CA SER A 44 -26.21 -11.32 15.45
C SER A 44 -25.86 -10.34 14.33
N LEU A 45 -26.81 -9.62 13.78
CA LEU A 45 -26.59 -8.57 12.78
C LEU A 45 -25.75 -7.41 13.35
N PHE A 46 -25.98 -7.05 14.62
CA PHE A 46 -25.22 -6.02 15.29
C PHE A 46 -23.73 -6.39 15.43
N ALA A 47 -23.44 -7.63 15.84
CA ALA A 47 -22.07 -8.14 15.96
C ALA A 47 -21.34 -8.17 14.61
N VAL A 48 -22.00 -8.64 13.55
CA VAL A 48 -21.45 -8.63 12.18
C VAL A 48 -21.24 -7.20 11.70
N GLY A 49 -22.18 -6.29 12.00
CA GLY A 49 -22.06 -4.86 11.66
C GLY A 49 -20.85 -4.20 12.31
N ILE A 50 -20.59 -4.46 13.58
CA ILE A 50 -19.38 -3.95 14.28
C ILE A 50 -18.11 -4.49 13.63
N LEU A 51 -18.07 -5.79 13.33
CA LEU A 51 -16.90 -6.40 12.68
C LEU A 51 -16.62 -5.81 11.31
N CYS A 52 -17.65 -5.61 10.50
CA CYS A 52 -17.54 -4.96 9.20
C CYS A 52 -17.08 -3.49 9.33
N ALA A 53 -17.63 -2.74 10.26
CA ALA A 53 -17.25 -1.36 10.50
C ALA A 53 -15.78 -1.24 10.94
N PHE A 54 -15.33 -2.10 11.86
CA PHE A 54 -13.94 -2.17 12.29
C PHE A 54 -13.01 -2.50 11.12
N PHE A 55 -13.41 -3.43 10.25
CA PHE A 55 -12.62 -3.81 9.09
C PHE A 55 -12.51 -2.68 8.05
N VAL A 56 -13.63 -2.01 7.76
CA VAL A 56 -13.63 -0.83 6.87
C VAL A 56 -12.76 0.28 7.44
N TYR A 57 -12.86 0.55 8.75
CA TYR A 57 -12.01 1.50 9.44
C TYR A 57 -10.52 1.12 9.31
N PHE A 58 -10.18 -0.14 9.51
CA PHE A 58 -8.81 -0.64 9.37
C PHE A 58 -8.27 -0.46 7.95
N LEU A 59 -9.06 -0.80 6.94
CA LEU A 59 -8.71 -0.59 5.53
C LEU A 59 -8.48 0.89 5.22
N TRP A 60 -9.35 1.74 5.72
CA TRP A 60 -9.23 3.18 5.53
C TRP A 60 -7.97 3.75 6.21
N LYS A 61 -7.71 3.33 7.44
CA LYS A 61 -6.54 3.75 8.21
C LYS A 61 -5.22 3.30 7.57
N THR A 62 -5.15 2.09 7.04
CA THR A 62 -3.93 1.57 6.43
C THR A 62 -3.64 2.13 5.05
N GLN A 63 -4.61 2.76 4.38
CA GLN A 63 -4.48 3.35 3.04
C GLN A 63 -3.80 2.44 2.01
N LEU A 64 -3.92 1.12 2.18
CA LEU A 64 -3.29 0.12 1.32
C LEU A 64 -3.66 0.27 -0.16
N HIS A 65 -4.85 0.82 -0.45
CA HIS A 65 -5.32 1.05 -1.81
C HIS A 65 -4.50 2.10 -2.57
N ARG A 66 -3.80 3.00 -1.85
CA ARG A 66 -2.96 4.06 -2.46
C ARG A 66 -1.57 3.56 -2.84
N LEU A 67 -1.14 2.42 -2.29
CA LEU A 67 0.17 1.88 -2.58
C LEU A 67 0.29 1.45 -4.04
N ALA A 68 1.41 1.79 -4.67
CA ALA A 68 1.81 1.22 -5.94
C ALA A 68 2.05 -0.28 -5.78
N ASP A 69 1.63 -1.05 -6.77
CA ASP A 69 1.77 -2.51 -6.74
C ASP A 69 3.20 -2.92 -7.09
N GLU A 70 3.81 -2.18 -8.01
CA GLU A 70 5.16 -2.44 -8.46
C GLU A 70 5.86 -1.14 -8.84
N VAL A 71 7.09 -0.98 -8.40
CA VAL A 71 7.97 0.12 -8.79
C VAL A 71 9.31 -0.46 -9.22
N MET A 72 9.68 -0.19 -10.47
CA MET A 72 10.93 -0.61 -11.06
C MET A 72 11.81 0.62 -11.29
N ASP A 73 13.07 0.50 -10.93
CA ASP A 73 14.11 1.47 -11.23
C ASP A 73 14.75 1.11 -12.58
N CYS A 74 14.69 2.03 -13.53
CA CYS A 74 15.20 1.88 -14.90
C CYS A 74 16.25 2.95 -15.21
N ASP A 75 17.18 3.21 -14.30
CA ASP A 75 18.32 4.12 -14.39
C ASP A 75 17.96 5.59 -14.65
N ASP A 76 17.18 5.92 -15.67
CA ASP A 76 16.75 7.28 -16.05
C ASP A 76 15.30 7.61 -15.66
N HIS A 77 14.50 6.60 -15.33
CA HIS A 77 13.09 6.74 -14.97
C HIS A 77 12.62 5.66 -14.00
N LEU A 78 11.52 5.94 -13.32
CA LEU A 78 10.78 4.96 -12.54
C LEU A 78 9.58 4.45 -13.35
N LYS A 79 9.43 3.15 -13.46
CA LYS A 79 8.25 2.50 -14.00
C LYS A 79 7.35 2.09 -12.84
N VAL A 80 6.18 2.67 -12.76
CA VAL A 80 5.24 2.48 -11.64
C VAL A 80 3.96 1.84 -12.14
N ARG A 81 3.51 0.79 -11.47
CA ARG A 81 2.24 0.13 -11.75
C ARG A 81 1.32 0.18 -10.52
N ARG A 82 0.07 0.58 -10.77
CA ARG A 82 -1.01 0.53 -9.78
C ARG A 82 -2.26 -0.06 -10.43
N GLY A 83 -2.64 -1.27 -10.05
CA GLY A 83 -3.73 -2.01 -10.69
C GLY A 83 -3.44 -2.29 -12.16
N ARG A 84 -4.28 -1.73 -13.02
CA ARG A 84 -4.13 -1.83 -14.49
C ARG A 84 -3.39 -0.64 -15.11
N THR A 85 -3.11 0.39 -14.33
CA THR A 85 -2.43 1.60 -14.79
C THR A 85 -0.93 1.45 -14.58
N GLU A 86 -0.19 1.61 -15.68
CA GLU A 86 1.26 1.64 -15.69
C GLU A 86 1.72 2.99 -16.22
N GLU A 87 2.74 3.57 -15.59
CA GLU A 87 3.25 4.88 -15.97
C GLU A 87 4.76 4.98 -15.76
N THR A 88 5.41 5.70 -16.66
CA THR A 88 6.84 5.98 -16.63
C THR A 88 7.07 7.38 -16.11
N ILE A 89 7.83 7.50 -15.02
CA ILE A 89 8.09 8.75 -14.32
C ILE A 89 9.58 9.06 -14.41
N ARG A 90 9.92 10.14 -15.12
CA ARG A 90 11.30 10.60 -15.22
C ARG A 90 11.76 11.16 -13.88
N PHE A 91 13.03 10.93 -13.52
CA PHE A 91 13.60 11.47 -12.27
C PHE A 91 13.52 13.01 -12.20
N SER A 92 13.57 13.71 -13.34
CA SER A 92 13.39 15.17 -13.40
C SER A 92 12.00 15.63 -12.92
N ASN A 93 10.98 14.77 -12.98
CA ASN A 93 9.63 15.06 -12.46
C ASN A 93 9.49 14.77 -10.97
N ILE A 94 10.47 14.15 -10.34
CA ILE A 94 10.45 13.91 -8.90
C ILE A 94 10.81 15.19 -8.16
N ALA A 95 9.94 15.62 -7.27
CA ALA A 95 10.20 16.76 -6.38
C ALA A 95 10.96 16.32 -5.14
N THR A 96 10.42 15.34 -4.41
CA THR A 96 11.02 14.76 -3.19
C THR A 96 10.75 13.26 -3.11
N ALA A 97 11.62 12.56 -2.38
CA ALA A 97 11.42 11.16 -2.02
C ALA A 97 11.69 11.03 -0.52
N ASP A 98 10.65 10.77 0.24
CA ASP A 98 10.68 10.75 1.69
C ASP A 98 10.25 9.40 2.25
N VAL A 99 10.74 9.04 3.45
CA VAL A 99 10.26 7.89 4.19
C VAL A 99 9.14 8.33 5.11
N SER A 100 7.97 7.72 4.96
CA SER A 100 6.85 7.88 5.88
C SER A 100 6.61 6.58 6.65
N THR A 101 6.23 6.70 7.91
CA THR A 101 5.86 5.56 8.74
C THR A 101 4.38 5.67 9.09
N SER A 102 3.60 4.69 8.69
CA SER A 102 2.19 4.60 9.04
C SER A 102 1.88 3.21 9.57
N SER A 103 1.31 3.16 10.77
CA SER A 103 0.97 1.89 11.45
C SER A 103 2.14 0.90 11.57
N GLY A 104 3.36 1.41 11.83
CA GLY A 104 4.57 0.59 11.96
C GLY A 104 5.16 0.11 10.63
N ILE A 105 4.55 0.44 9.51
CA ILE A 105 5.04 0.07 8.18
C ILE A 105 5.77 1.27 7.57
N HIS A 106 7.02 1.06 7.19
CA HIS A 106 7.81 2.07 6.49
C HIS A 106 7.49 2.09 5.01
N ARG A 107 7.13 3.27 4.50
CA ARG A 107 6.78 3.50 3.09
C ARG A 107 7.72 4.54 2.51
N ILE A 108 7.96 4.46 1.22
CA ILE A 108 8.58 5.53 0.47
C ILE A 108 7.46 6.31 -0.22
N THR A 109 7.48 7.62 -0.01
CA THR A 109 6.57 8.58 -0.61
C THR A 109 7.34 9.43 -1.60
N VAL A 110 7.04 9.28 -2.87
CA VAL A 110 7.60 10.09 -3.96
C VAL A 110 6.59 11.15 -4.33
N ARG A 111 6.95 12.42 -4.18
CA ARG A 111 6.13 13.55 -4.64
C ARG A 111 6.59 13.99 -6.01
N LEU A 112 5.64 14.23 -6.89
CA LEU A 112 5.89 14.66 -8.27
C LEU A 112 5.68 16.16 -8.41
N ARG A 113 6.41 16.79 -9.32
CA ARG A 113 6.26 18.19 -9.67
C ARG A 113 5.05 18.42 -10.56
N GLN A 114 4.85 17.51 -11.51
CA GLN A 114 3.71 17.52 -12.40
C GLN A 114 2.83 16.30 -12.12
N PRO A 115 1.50 16.48 -12.10
CA PRO A 115 0.58 15.38 -11.89
C PRO A 115 0.68 14.36 -13.02
N THR A 116 0.54 13.11 -12.67
CA THR A 116 0.53 11.96 -13.57
C THR A 116 -0.84 11.28 -13.49
N LYS A 117 -1.07 10.25 -14.29
CA LYS A 117 -2.30 9.42 -14.18
C LYS A 117 -2.44 8.77 -12.80
N LEU A 118 -1.32 8.58 -12.11
CA LEU A 118 -1.28 8.03 -10.75
C LEU A 118 -1.43 9.10 -9.66
N GLY A 119 -1.54 10.38 -10.04
CA GLY A 119 -1.64 11.54 -9.15
C GLY A 119 -0.34 12.30 -8.97
N THR A 120 -0.26 13.13 -7.94
CA THR A 120 0.92 13.94 -7.59
C THR A 120 1.83 13.25 -6.57
N GLN A 121 1.37 12.17 -5.99
CA GLN A 121 2.09 11.42 -4.94
C GLN A 121 1.98 9.93 -5.18
N ILE A 122 3.12 9.26 -5.10
CA ILE A 122 3.24 7.81 -5.26
C ILE A 122 3.80 7.25 -3.97
N GLU A 123 3.08 6.30 -3.40
CA GLU A 123 3.51 5.58 -2.21
C GLU A 123 3.76 4.12 -2.55
N PHE A 124 4.86 3.58 -2.07
CA PHE A 124 5.16 2.15 -2.24
C PHE A 124 5.91 1.59 -1.04
N LEU A 125 5.81 0.27 -0.88
CA LEU A 125 6.58 -0.48 0.10
C LEU A 125 7.89 -0.91 -0.54
N PRO A 126 9.05 -0.48 -0.04
CA PRO A 126 10.33 -0.99 -0.53
C PRO A 126 10.51 -2.46 -0.15
N GLN A 127 11.25 -3.20 -0.96
CA GLN A 127 11.51 -4.63 -0.73
C GLN A 127 12.14 -4.89 0.65
N ALA A 128 12.88 -3.93 1.16
CA ALA A 128 13.50 -3.95 2.47
C ALA A 128 12.54 -3.71 3.66
N SER A 129 11.27 -3.29 3.43
CA SER A 129 10.42 -2.75 4.51
C SER A 129 9.82 -3.77 5.45
N LEU A 130 9.68 -5.03 5.05
CA LEU A 130 8.99 -6.05 5.85
C LEU A 130 9.90 -6.79 6.83
N TRP A 131 11.22 -6.76 6.61
CA TRP A 131 12.18 -7.55 7.40
C TRP A 131 13.42 -6.77 7.84
N SER A 132 13.55 -5.50 7.47
CA SER A 132 14.80 -4.77 7.69
C SER A 132 14.63 -3.43 8.39
N ASN A 133 15.73 -3.06 9.04
CA ASN A 133 15.95 -1.78 9.69
C ASN A 133 15.55 -0.59 8.80
N LEU A 134 15.01 0.42 9.43
CA LEU A 134 14.72 1.76 8.87
C LEU A 134 15.88 2.31 7.99
N SER A 135 17.12 1.89 8.25
CA SER A 135 18.32 2.27 7.48
C SER A 135 18.27 1.82 6.02
N GLY A 136 17.75 0.62 5.72
CA GLY A 136 17.63 0.13 4.34
C GLY A 136 16.59 0.93 3.55
N VAL A 137 15.46 1.25 4.17
CA VAL A 137 14.39 2.06 3.57
C VAL A 137 14.89 3.49 3.31
N LYS A 138 15.58 4.10 4.28
CA LYS A 138 16.20 5.43 4.13
C LYS A 138 17.19 5.46 2.98
N ARG A 139 18.04 4.43 2.85
CA ARG A 139 19.03 4.36 1.76
C ARG A 139 18.35 4.40 0.38
N VAL A 140 17.27 3.65 0.18
CA VAL A 140 16.50 3.67 -1.08
C VAL A 140 15.90 5.05 -1.32
N ALA A 141 15.28 5.66 -0.33
CA ALA A 141 14.70 6.99 -0.47
C ALA A 141 15.76 8.06 -0.78
N THR A 142 16.91 8.03 -0.10
CA THR A 142 18.04 8.94 -0.36
C THR A 142 18.58 8.76 -1.77
N SER A 143 18.80 7.52 -2.21
CA SER A 143 19.25 7.23 -3.58
C SER A 143 18.30 7.79 -4.64
N LEU A 144 16.98 7.69 -4.44
CA LEU A 144 16.00 8.28 -5.35
C LEU A 144 16.04 9.81 -5.34
N ALA A 145 16.18 10.41 -4.16
CA ALA A 145 16.30 11.87 -4.01
C ALA A 145 17.58 12.40 -4.68
N ASP A 146 18.72 11.74 -4.53
CA ASP A 146 19.99 12.10 -5.13
C ASP A 146 19.92 12.06 -6.66
N ARG A 147 19.37 10.99 -7.22
CA ARG A 147 19.16 10.89 -8.68
C ARG A 147 18.20 11.95 -9.21
N ALA A 148 17.12 12.24 -8.47
CA ALA A 148 16.22 13.33 -8.82
C ALA A 148 16.93 14.68 -8.83
N ASN A 149 17.88 14.92 -7.91
CA ASN A 149 18.67 16.14 -7.86
C ASN A 149 19.71 16.20 -8.99
N GLN A 150 20.39 15.10 -9.31
CA GLN A 150 21.32 15.00 -10.43
C GLN A 150 20.60 15.25 -11.77
N ALA A 151 19.40 14.69 -11.97
CA ALA A 151 18.60 14.93 -13.17
C ALA A 151 18.12 16.39 -13.32
N LYS A 152 18.21 17.20 -12.26
CA LYS A 152 17.93 18.64 -12.29
C LYS A 152 19.16 19.47 -12.64
N GLY A 153 20.34 19.07 -12.11
CA GLY A 153 21.59 19.84 -12.29
C GLY A 153 22.25 19.64 -13.66
N GLY A 154 21.81 18.67 -14.44
CA GLY A 154 22.33 18.39 -15.79
C GLY A 154 21.67 19.19 -16.93
N ARG A 155 20.99 20.29 -16.61
CA ARG A 155 20.39 21.21 -17.61
C ARG A 155 21.14 22.53 -17.61
#